data_1973fb3fb2ecb8b6874cd0495c6c3a57
#
_entry.id   1973fb3fb2ecb8b6874cd0495c6c3a57
#
_cell.length_a   1.000
_cell.length_b   1.000
_cell.length_c   1.000
_cell.angle_alpha   90.00
_cell.angle_beta   90.00
_cell.angle_gamma   90.00
#
_symmetry.space_group_name_H-M   'P 1'
#
loop_
_entity.id
_entity.type
_entity.pdbx_description
1 polymer ?
#
loop_
_entity_poly.entity_id
_entity_poly.type
_entity_poly.pdbx_seq_one_letter_code
_entity_poly.pdbx_strand_id
1 'polypeptide(L)'
;LFPVIFLVLGLRSFLAEPFRIPSGSMMPNLLIGDFILVNKFNYGIRLPVINKKIIEIGEPQRGDVFVFRYPGMGEGDPTAGTDYIKRVIGLPGDTISVDENRVSVNGVPFTYQETGVFVGQGVSSEMTGSRIYAESMPNKTHNMLEMDGVPPGYRNNGTWVVPEGHYFAMGDNRDRSADSREWGFVPERNLVGRAMLIWLNCSGWVCLDGFDPSRIGTKIE
;
A
#
# COMPACT_ATOMS: atom_id res chain seq x y z
N LEU A 1 36.52 -0.76 -4.70
CA LEU A 1 35.47 -0.10 -3.92
C LEU A 1 34.62 0.83 -4.79
N PHE A 2 35.22 1.76 -5.56
CA PHE A 2 34.48 2.72 -6.43
C PHE A 2 33.51 2.08 -7.45
N PRO A 3 33.88 1.04 -8.22
CA PRO A 3 32.96 0.43 -9.19
C PRO A 3 31.74 -0.22 -8.53
N VAL A 4 31.93 -0.81 -7.34
CA VAL A 4 30.85 -1.45 -6.60
C VAL A 4 29.87 -0.40 -6.06
N ILE A 5 30.40 0.71 -5.53
CA ILE A 5 29.58 1.83 -5.06
C ILE A 5 28.78 2.43 -6.23
N PHE A 6 29.41 2.61 -7.39
CA PHE A 6 28.76 3.15 -8.58
C PHE A 6 27.67 2.19 -9.11
N LEU A 7 27.95 0.88 -9.10
CA LEU A 7 26.99 -0.15 -9.46
C LEU A 7 25.79 -0.16 -8.50
N VAL A 8 26.04 -0.15 -7.18
CA VAL A 8 25.00 -0.14 -6.15
C VAL A 8 24.18 1.15 -6.20
N LEU A 9 24.83 2.31 -6.36
CA LEU A 9 24.13 3.59 -6.53
C LEU A 9 23.34 3.63 -7.83
N GLY A 10 23.86 3.08 -8.92
CA GLY A 10 23.15 2.92 -10.19
C GLY A 10 21.93 2.01 -10.05
N LEU A 11 22.11 0.83 -9.45
CA LEU A 11 21.00 -0.09 -9.19
C LEU A 11 19.93 0.54 -8.28
N ARG A 12 20.34 1.20 -7.21
CA ARG A 12 19.44 1.89 -6.28
C ARG A 12 18.73 3.08 -6.93
N SER A 13 19.42 3.84 -7.79
CA SER A 13 18.85 5.01 -8.47
C SER A 13 17.91 4.61 -9.61
N PHE A 14 18.14 3.45 -10.22
CA PHE A 14 17.51 3.08 -11.49
C PHE A 14 16.64 1.82 -11.46
N LEU A 15 16.73 0.89 -10.52
CA LEU A 15 15.99 -0.38 -10.61
C LEU A 15 14.99 -0.61 -9.48
N ALA A 16 15.42 -0.58 -8.23
CA ALA A 16 14.55 -0.84 -7.09
C ALA A 16 15.03 -0.10 -5.85
N GLU A 17 14.10 0.48 -5.12
CA GLU A 17 14.38 1.15 -3.86
C GLU A 17 13.85 0.34 -2.69
N PRO A 18 14.70 0.09 -1.66
CA PRO A 18 14.24 -0.56 -0.45
C PRO A 18 13.48 0.41 0.44
N PHE A 19 12.30 0.00 0.90
CA PHE A 19 11.49 0.72 1.89
C PHE A 19 11.25 -0.17 3.10
N ARG A 20 11.26 0.42 4.29
CA ARG A 20 10.86 -0.25 5.52
C ARG A 20 9.40 0.10 5.83
N ILE A 21 8.61 -0.89 6.19
CA ILE A 21 7.21 -0.72 6.58
C ILE A 21 7.14 -0.28 8.05
N PRO A 22 6.74 0.96 8.34
CA PRO A 22 6.72 1.49 9.70
C PRO A 22 5.38 1.29 10.41
N SER A 23 4.30 0.97 9.68
CA SER A 23 2.93 0.94 10.21
C SER A 23 2.18 -0.33 9.81
N GLY A 24 1.13 -0.66 10.57
CA GLY A 24 0.30 -1.83 10.34
C GLY A 24 -0.85 -1.64 9.34
N SER A 25 -0.88 -0.54 8.58
CA SER A 25 -2.02 -0.22 7.69
C SER A 25 -2.21 -1.20 6.51
N MET A 26 -1.19 -1.99 6.19
CA MET A 26 -1.21 -3.00 5.11
C MET A 26 -1.21 -4.45 5.64
N MET A 27 -1.46 -4.65 6.95
CA MET A 27 -1.67 -6.00 7.48
C MET A 27 -2.92 -6.64 6.88
N PRO A 28 -2.93 -7.95 6.66
CA PRO A 28 -1.94 -8.95 7.03
C PRO A 28 -0.82 -9.13 6.00
N ASN A 29 -0.91 -8.49 4.83
CA ASN A 29 0.00 -8.73 3.72
C ASN A 29 1.40 -8.16 3.98
N LEU A 30 1.49 -6.96 4.55
CA LEU A 30 2.74 -6.35 5.00
C LEU A 30 2.70 -6.12 6.49
N LEU A 31 3.74 -6.56 7.20
CA LEU A 31 3.90 -6.40 8.63
C LEU A 31 4.85 -5.25 8.96
N ILE A 32 4.70 -4.69 10.15
CA ILE A 32 5.66 -3.71 10.66
C ILE A 32 7.04 -4.38 10.73
N GLY A 33 8.06 -3.72 10.16
CA GLY A 33 9.42 -4.26 10.09
C GLY A 33 9.73 -5.02 8.80
N ASP A 34 8.77 -5.22 7.89
CA ASP A 34 9.07 -5.70 6.54
C ASP A 34 9.89 -4.67 5.78
N PHE A 35 10.90 -5.14 5.07
CA PHE A 35 11.62 -4.37 4.07
C PHE A 35 11.20 -4.86 2.68
N ILE A 36 10.66 -3.95 1.90
CA ILE A 36 10.14 -4.24 0.56
C ILE A 36 11.04 -3.65 -0.52
N LEU A 37 11.02 -4.25 -1.70
CA LEU A 37 11.60 -3.67 -2.90
C LEU A 37 10.49 -3.02 -3.74
N VAL A 38 10.71 -1.77 -4.10
CA VAL A 38 9.78 -0.96 -4.91
C VAL A 38 10.40 -0.68 -6.27
N ASN A 39 9.71 -1.11 -7.33
CA ASN A 39 10.10 -0.81 -8.70
C ASN A 39 9.56 0.56 -9.12
N LYS A 40 10.47 1.50 -9.30
CA LYS A 40 10.15 2.87 -9.71
C LYS A 40 9.74 3.01 -11.18
N PHE A 41 10.14 2.06 -12.01
CA PHE A 41 9.86 2.13 -13.46
C PHE A 41 8.49 1.65 -13.85
N ASN A 42 7.83 0.87 -13.01
CA ASN A 42 6.50 0.34 -13.36
C ASN A 42 5.52 1.44 -13.80
N TYR A 43 5.70 2.66 -13.28
CA TYR A 43 4.82 3.79 -13.56
C TYR A 43 5.49 4.89 -14.39
N GLY A 44 6.55 4.52 -15.16
CA GLY A 44 7.30 5.42 -16.02
C GLY A 44 8.55 6.01 -15.38
N ILE A 45 9.45 6.49 -16.24
CA ILE A 45 10.68 7.15 -15.81
C ILE A 45 10.39 8.62 -15.54
N ARG A 46 10.69 9.06 -14.32
CA ARG A 46 10.54 10.45 -13.88
C ARG A 46 11.90 11.07 -13.66
N LEU A 47 12.05 12.34 -14.04
CA LEU A 47 13.26 13.10 -13.74
C LEU A 47 13.37 13.30 -12.23
N PRO A 48 14.53 12.97 -11.62
CA PRO A 48 14.78 13.32 -10.24
C PRO A 48 14.67 14.84 -10.08
N VAL A 49 14.21 15.33 -8.94
CA VAL A 49 14.02 16.75 -8.57
C VAL A 49 12.70 17.35 -9.07
N ILE A 50 12.42 17.33 -10.38
CA ILE A 50 11.19 17.95 -10.93
C ILE A 50 10.04 16.97 -11.08
N ASN A 51 10.26 15.68 -10.83
CA ASN A 51 9.29 14.58 -10.88
C ASN A 51 8.43 14.54 -12.17
N LYS A 52 8.97 15.08 -13.27
CA LYS A 52 8.29 15.07 -14.57
C LYS A 52 8.48 13.71 -15.24
N LYS A 53 7.36 13.06 -15.60
CA LYS A 53 7.35 11.79 -16.35
C LYS A 53 7.90 12.05 -17.76
N ILE A 54 8.98 11.35 -18.13
CA ILE A 54 9.65 11.46 -19.44
C ILE A 54 9.37 10.27 -20.34
N ILE A 55 9.19 9.10 -19.75
CA ILE A 55 8.89 7.86 -20.48
C ILE A 55 7.71 7.18 -19.78
N GLU A 56 6.69 6.88 -20.53
CA GLU A 56 5.57 6.05 -20.08
C GLU A 56 5.94 4.58 -20.26
N ILE A 57 5.86 3.80 -19.19
CA ILE A 57 6.15 2.36 -19.21
C ILE A 57 4.88 1.59 -18.85
N GLY A 58 4.14 2.06 -17.86
CA GLY A 58 2.89 1.46 -17.41
C GLY A 58 2.15 2.37 -16.45
N GLU A 59 0.95 1.94 -16.08
CA GLU A 59 0.07 2.61 -15.15
C GLU A 59 -0.26 1.69 -13.98
N PRO A 60 -0.58 2.24 -12.79
CA PRO A 60 -1.11 1.46 -11.70
C PRO A 60 -2.35 0.68 -12.11
N GLN A 61 -2.37 -0.59 -11.78
CA GLN A 61 -3.52 -1.47 -11.99
C GLN A 61 -4.28 -1.64 -10.68
N ARG A 62 -5.59 -1.86 -10.76
CA ARG A 62 -6.39 -2.20 -9.58
C ARG A 62 -5.81 -3.43 -8.88
N GLY A 63 -5.63 -3.31 -7.57
CA GLY A 63 -5.00 -4.31 -6.74
C GLY A 63 -3.47 -4.21 -6.62
N ASP A 64 -2.79 -3.33 -7.35
CA ASP A 64 -1.37 -3.09 -7.12
C ASP A 64 -1.14 -2.46 -5.75
N VAL A 65 -0.11 -2.91 -5.05
CA VAL A 65 0.40 -2.23 -3.87
C VAL A 65 1.45 -1.23 -4.32
N PHE A 66 1.25 0.05 -4.03
CA PHE A 66 2.11 1.12 -4.52
C PHE A 66 2.59 2.04 -3.40
N VAL A 67 3.79 2.58 -3.60
CA VAL A 67 4.35 3.63 -2.75
C VAL A 67 4.13 4.96 -3.45
N PHE A 68 3.72 5.94 -2.68
CA PHE A 68 3.46 7.29 -3.16
C PHE A 68 3.76 8.32 -2.08
N ARG A 69 4.00 9.56 -2.49
CA ARG A 69 4.12 10.70 -1.58
C ARG A 69 2.73 11.16 -1.17
N TYR A 70 2.48 11.13 0.12
CA TYR A 70 1.19 11.53 0.70
C TYR A 70 0.84 12.97 0.28
N PRO A 71 -0.37 13.21 -0.27
CA PRO A 71 -0.73 14.53 -0.77
C PRO A 71 -1.01 15.56 0.34
N GLY A 72 -1.24 15.11 1.58
CA GLY A 72 -1.69 15.95 2.69
C GLY A 72 -3.20 16.12 2.73
N MET A 73 -3.72 16.57 3.87
CA MET A 73 -5.15 16.93 4.07
C MET A 73 -5.44 18.41 3.76
N GLY A 74 -4.46 19.17 3.33
CA GLY A 74 -4.59 20.60 3.01
C GLY A 74 -3.27 21.37 3.13
N GLU A 75 -3.33 22.68 2.94
CA GLU A 75 -2.15 23.54 3.09
C GLU A 75 -1.62 23.52 4.52
N GLY A 76 -0.29 23.28 4.64
CA GLY A 76 0.38 23.25 5.94
C GLY A 76 0.39 21.89 6.65
N ASP A 77 -0.09 20.82 6.04
CA ASP A 77 0.04 19.48 6.61
C ASP A 77 1.53 19.08 6.69
N PRO A 78 2.11 18.93 7.91
CA PRO A 78 3.53 18.63 8.07
C PRO A 78 3.90 17.22 7.57
N THR A 79 2.92 16.36 7.35
CA THR A 79 3.13 14.98 6.86
C THR A 79 3.02 14.88 5.34
N ALA A 80 2.60 15.95 4.65
CA ALA A 80 2.57 15.99 3.20
C ALA A 80 3.97 15.73 2.61
N GLY A 81 4.02 14.88 1.59
CA GLY A 81 5.28 14.47 0.93
C GLY A 81 5.99 13.29 1.61
N THR A 82 5.51 12.77 2.74
CA THR A 82 6.02 11.51 3.30
C THR A 82 5.59 10.31 2.46
N ASP A 83 6.42 9.27 2.45
CA ASP A 83 6.12 8.07 1.67
C ASP A 83 5.08 7.20 2.37
N TYR A 84 3.96 6.97 1.68
CA TYR A 84 2.88 6.09 2.10
C TYR A 84 2.83 4.87 1.19
N ILE A 85 2.32 3.76 1.73
CA ILE A 85 2.06 2.54 1.00
C ILE A 85 0.60 2.11 1.20
N LYS A 86 -0.10 1.86 0.11
CA LYS A 86 -1.50 1.43 0.06
C LYS A 86 -1.75 0.54 -1.16
N ARG A 87 -2.96 0.00 -1.25
CA ARG A 87 -3.43 -0.74 -2.41
C ARG A 87 -4.30 0.14 -3.30
N VAL A 88 -4.09 0.05 -4.60
CA VAL A 88 -4.93 0.72 -5.61
C VAL A 88 -6.29 0.04 -5.66
N ILE A 89 -7.33 0.77 -5.32
CA ILE A 89 -8.73 0.31 -5.39
C ILE A 89 -9.46 0.96 -6.56
N GLY A 90 -9.26 2.25 -6.78
CA GLY A 90 -9.89 3.01 -7.87
C GLY A 90 -8.88 3.57 -8.84
N LEU A 91 -9.21 3.48 -10.13
CA LEU A 91 -8.49 4.06 -11.25
C LEU A 91 -9.20 5.35 -11.71
N PRO A 92 -8.52 6.21 -12.50
CA PRO A 92 -9.16 7.41 -13.07
C PRO A 92 -10.51 7.09 -13.73
N GLY A 93 -11.53 7.89 -13.41
CA GLY A 93 -12.90 7.73 -13.92
C GLY A 93 -13.77 6.73 -13.15
N ASP A 94 -13.23 5.94 -12.23
CA ASP A 94 -14.03 4.99 -11.45
C ASP A 94 -14.91 5.69 -10.42
N THR A 95 -16.08 5.11 -10.19
CA THR A 95 -16.94 5.40 -9.04
C THR A 95 -16.74 4.32 -7.98
N ILE A 96 -16.19 4.71 -6.83
CA ILE A 96 -15.91 3.82 -5.70
C ILE A 96 -16.99 4.06 -4.64
N SER A 97 -17.66 3.01 -4.22
CA SER A 97 -18.54 3.04 -3.04
C SER A 97 -18.02 2.11 -1.97
N VAL A 98 -17.96 2.59 -0.75
CA VAL A 98 -17.57 1.81 0.43
C VAL A 98 -18.67 1.89 1.46
N ASP A 99 -19.13 0.74 1.92
CA ASP A 99 -20.11 0.58 2.98
C ASP A 99 -19.63 -0.53 3.93
N GLU A 100 -19.41 -0.19 5.21
CA GLU A 100 -18.91 -1.10 6.24
C GLU A 100 -17.72 -1.98 5.74
N ASN A 101 -16.71 -1.34 5.16
CA ASN A 101 -15.53 -1.95 4.51
C ASN A 101 -15.82 -2.78 3.25
N ARG A 102 -17.05 -2.85 2.81
CA ARG A 102 -17.42 -3.53 1.55
C ARG A 102 -17.31 -2.53 0.40
N VAL A 103 -16.49 -2.88 -0.58
CA VAL A 103 -16.16 -2.01 -1.71
C VAL A 103 -16.95 -2.44 -2.94
N SER A 104 -17.47 -1.46 -3.66
CA SER A 104 -17.94 -1.64 -5.04
C SER A 104 -17.28 -0.63 -5.96
N VAL A 105 -17.02 -1.04 -7.18
CA VAL A 105 -16.43 -0.20 -8.22
C VAL A 105 -17.34 -0.20 -9.43
N ASN A 106 -17.78 0.98 -9.86
CA ASN A 106 -18.73 1.17 -10.97
C ASN A 106 -20.01 0.33 -10.80
N GLY A 107 -20.47 0.21 -9.55
CA GLY A 107 -21.64 -0.58 -9.19
C GLY A 107 -21.41 -2.09 -9.07
N VAL A 108 -20.21 -2.58 -9.34
CA VAL A 108 -19.85 -4.00 -9.21
C VAL A 108 -19.18 -4.23 -7.83
N PRO A 109 -19.82 -4.99 -6.92
CA PRO A 109 -19.25 -5.27 -5.61
C PRO A 109 -18.07 -6.24 -5.72
N PHE A 110 -17.07 -6.06 -4.86
CA PHE A 110 -16.05 -7.08 -4.61
C PHE A 110 -16.67 -8.23 -3.82
N THR A 111 -16.05 -9.40 -3.90
CA THR A 111 -16.50 -10.56 -3.12
C THR A 111 -15.55 -10.80 -1.94
N TYR A 112 -16.11 -11.28 -0.84
CA TYR A 112 -15.40 -11.46 0.43
C TYR A 112 -15.63 -12.87 0.94
N GLN A 113 -14.53 -13.53 1.31
CA GLN A 113 -14.58 -14.84 1.96
C GLN A 113 -13.76 -14.76 3.25
N GLU A 114 -14.38 -15.02 4.38
CA GLU A 114 -13.64 -15.14 5.64
C GLU A 114 -12.73 -16.36 5.57
N THR A 115 -11.43 -16.16 5.85
CA THR A 115 -10.41 -17.19 5.74
C THR A 115 -9.80 -17.55 7.09
N GLY A 116 -10.01 -16.73 8.12
CA GLY A 116 -9.52 -17.02 9.47
C GLY A 116 -9.42 -15.79 10.35
N VAL A 117 -8.65 -15.96 11.41
CA VAL A 117 -8.38 -14.93 12.42
C VAL A 117 -6.88 -14.64 12.43
N PHE A 118 -6.53 -13.36 12.47
CA PHE A 118 -5.14 -12.94 12.51
C PHE A 118 -4.53 -13.19 13.89
N VAL A 119 -3.34 -13.79 13.89
CA VAL A 119 -2.51 -13.99 15.08
C VAL A 119 -1.19 -13.26 14.85
N GLY A 120 -1.06 -12.08 15.44
CA GLY A 120 0.12 -11.25 15.31
C GLY A 120 1.21 -11.63 16.30
N GLN A 121 2.46 -11.34 15.91
CA GLN A 121 3.63 -11.49 16.77
C GLN A 121 4.31 -10.13 16.99
N GLY A 122 4.99 -9.97 18.11
CA GLY A 122 5.69 -8.71 18.42
C GLY A 122 4.77 -7.51 18.35
N VAL A 123 5.18 -6.49 17.60
CA VAL A 123 4.41 -5.24 17.40
C VAL A 123 3.08 -5.44 16.67
N SER A 124 2.91 -6.53 15.95
CA SER A 124 1.66 -6.87 15.24
C SER A 124 0.63 -7.57 16.14
N SER A 125 0.99 -7.91 17.39
CA SER A 125 0.11 -8.61 18.33
C SER A 125 -1.14 -7.82 18.70
N GLU A 126 -1.11 -6.50 18.60
CA GLU A 126 -2.27 -5.62 18.83
C GLU A 126 -3.45 -5.90 17.90
N MET A 127 -3.19 -6.53 16.74
CA MET A 127 -4.20 -6.90 15.76
C MET A 127 -4.68 -8.34 15.89
N THR A 128 -4.15 -9.10 16.87
CA THR A 128 -4.61 -10.46 17.15
C THR A 128 -6.10 -10.49 17.49
N GLY A 129 -6.83 -11.41 16.85
CA GLY A 129 -8.28 -11.50 16.96
C GLY A 129 -9.06 -10.84 15.82
N SER A 130 -8.39 -10.01 14.99
CA SER A 130 -9.02 -9.44 13.79
C SER A 130 -9.32 -10.54 12.77
N ARG A 131 -10.43 -10.40 12.05
CA ARG A 131 -10.82 -11.34 10.99
C ARG A 131 -10.03 -11.10 9.73
N ILE A 132 -9.65 -12.18 9.08
CA ILE A 132 -9.02 -12.16 7.76
C ILE A 132 -10.08 -12.49 6.72
N TYR A 133 -10.24 -11.62 5.73
CA TYR A 133 -11.07 -11.87 4.56
C TYR A 133 -10.20 -11.91 3.29
N ALA A 134 -10.43 -12.89 2.44
CA ALA A 134 -9.99 -12.82 1.06
C ALA A 134 -10.96 -11.89 0.30
N GLU A 135 -10.46 -10.72 -0.12
CA GLU A 135 -11.17 -9.78 -0.97
C GLU A 135 -10.79 -10.06 -2.42
N SER A 136 -11.79 -10.39 -3.24
CA SER A 136 -11.58 -10.66 -4.65
C SER A 136 -12.10 -9.52 -5.52
N MET A 137 -11.21 -8.99 -6.31
CA MET A 137 -11.42 -8.04 -7.41
C MET A 137 -11.44 -8.80 -8.74
N PRO A 138 -11.84 -8.20 -9.86
CA PRO A 138 -11.95 -8.92 -11.14
C PRO A 138 -10.70 -9.71 -11.55
N ASN A 139 -9.49 -9.24 -11.24
CA ASN A 139 -8.24 -9.85 -11.69
C ASN A 139 -7.28 -10.22 -10.53
N LYS A 140 -7.63 -9.92 -9.30
CA LYS A 140 -6.75 -10.14 -8.14
C LYS A 140 -7.56 -10.49 -6.90
N THR A 141 -6.96 -11.30 -6.04
CA THR A 141 -7.45 -11.58 -4.70
C THR A 141 -6.34 -11.28 -3.71
N HIS A 142 -6.67 -10.65 -2.60
CA HIS A 142 -5.74 -10.39 -1.52
C HIS A 142 -6.43 -10.53 -0.16
N ASN A 143 -5.66 -10.66 0.89
CA ASN A 143 -6.20 -10.68 2.24
C ASN A 143 -6.38 -9.24 2.76
N MET A 144 -7.46 -9.02 3.51
CA MET A 144 -7.65 -7.82 4.29
C MET A 144 -7.95 -8.16 5.75
N LEU A 145 -7.65 -7.23 6.66
CA LEU A 145 -8.04 -7.31 8.07
C LEU A 145 -9.24 -6.43 8.38
N GLU A 146 -10.11 -6.95 9.21
CA GLU A 146 -11.24 -6.26 9.79
C GLU A 146 -11.32 -6.55 11.29
N MET A 147 -11.44 -5.52 12.11
CA MET A 147 -11.56 -5.66 13.56
C MET A 147 -12.98 -6.08 13.94
N ASP A 148 -13.08 -7.00 14.88
CA ASP A 148 -14.36 -7.34 15.48
C ASP A 148 -14.87 -6.22 16.41
N GLY A 149 -16.20 -6.07 16.46
CA GLY A 149 -16.83 -5.17 17.42
C GLY A 149 -16.71 -3.67 17.10
N VAL A 150 -16.27 -3.30 15.92
CA VAL A 150 -16.33 -1.89 15.47
C VAL A 150 -17.80 -1.51 15.28
N PRO A 151 -18.30 -0.50 16.01
CA PRO A 151 -19.71 -0.12 15.90
C PRO A 151 -20.08 0.36 14.47
N PRO A 152 -21.31 0.13 14.02
CA PRO A 152 -21.79 0.68 12.76
C PRO A 152 -21.63 2.23 12.72
N GLY A 153 -21.18 2.76 11.58
CA GLY A 153 -20.97 4.19 11.39
C GLY A 153 -19.61 4.72 11.88
N TYR A 154 -18.78 3.88 12.51
CA TYR A 154 -17.37 4.25 12.83
C TYR A 154 -16.45 4.11 11.64
N ARG A 155 -16.88 3.38 10.60
CA ARG A 155 -16.12 3.21 9.37
C ARG A 155 -16.41 4.36 8.41
N ASN A 156 -15.39 4.78 7.68
CA ASN A 156 -15.53 5.84 6.69
C ASN A 156 -16.28 5.31 5.45
N ASN A 157 -17.60 5.45 5.47
CA ASN A 157 -18.49 5.07 4.38
C ASN A 157 -18.67 6.25 3.41
N GLY A 158 -18.85 5.97 2.14
CA GLY A 158 -19.06 7.01 1.14
C GLY A 158 -18.98 6.55 -0.30
N THR A 159 -19.14 7.52 -1.19
CA THR A 159 -18.98 7.32 -2.63
C THR A 159 -18.09 8.41 -3.19
N TRP A 160 -17.08 8.01 -3.96
CA TRP A 160 -16.08 8.88 -4.56
C TRP A 160 -15.97 8.61 -6.05
N VAL A 161 -15.93 9.67 -6.86
CA VAL A 161 -15.59 9.58 -8.28
C VAL A 161 -14.12 9.97 -8.42
N VAL A 162 -13.31 9.04 -8.91
CA VAL A 162 -11.87 9.24 -9.04
C VAL A 162 -11.57 10.19 -10.20
N PRO A 163 -10.95 11.36 -9.95
CA PRO A 163 -10.64 12.30 -11.02
C PRO A 163 -9.58 11.75 -11.99
N GLU A 164 -9.52 12.28 -13.21
CA GLU A 164 -8.43 12.01 -14.14
C GLU A 164 -7.06 12.30 -13.51
N GLY A 165 -6.09 11.42 -13.76
CA GLY A 165 -4.75 11.53 -13.20
C GLY A 165 -4.65 11.30 -11.69
N HIS A 166 -5.66 10.67 -11.09
CA HIS A 166 -5.70 10.33 -9.66
C HIS A 166 -6.08 8.87 -9.44
N TYR A 167 -5.74 8.38 -8.23
CA TYR A 167 -6.04 7.01 -7.80
C TYR A 167 -6.71 7.02 -6.43
N PHE A 168 -7.61 6.06 -6.20
CA PHE A 168 -8.20 5.81 -4.89
C PHE A 168 -7.47 4.64 -4.24
N ALA A 169 -6.91 4.87 -3.08
CA ALA A 169 -6.04 3.94 -2.38
C ALA A 169 -6.63 3.54 -1.03
N MET A 170 -6.57 2.24 -0.68
CA MET A 170 -6.98 1.76 0.63
C MET A 170 -5.90 0.89 1.27
N GLY A 171 -5.84 0.89 2.60
CA GLY A 171 -5.03 -0.07 3.33
C GLY A 171 -5.71 -1.42 3.44
N ASP A 172 -4.93 -2.48 3.50
CA ASP A 172 -5.44 -3.84 3.68
C ASP A 172 -5.96 -4.06 5.12
N ASN A 173 -5.43 -3.32 6.10
CA ASN A 173 -5.98 -3.23 7.45
C ASN A 173 -7.07 -2.16 7.51
N ARG A 174 -8.27 -2.53 7.14
CA ARG A 174 -9.39 -1.62 6.84
C ARG A 174 -9.73 -0.66 7.96
N ASP A 175 -9.74 -1.13 9.20
CA ASP A 175 -10.14 -0.34 10.36
C ASP A 175 -8.96 0.42 11.01
N ARG A 176 -7.71 0.17 10.56
CA ARG A 176 -6.47 0.80 11.03
C ARG A 176 -5.67 1.44 9.91
N SER A 177 -6.35 2.01 8.94
CA SER A 177 -5.71 2.69 7.81
C SER A 177 -6.30 4.07 7.58
N ALA A 178 -5.47 5.11 7.74
CA ALA A 178 -5.74 6.41 7.14
C ALA A 178 -5.43 6.31 5.65
N ASP A 179 -6.46 6.41 4.80
CA ASP A 179 -6.36 6.22 3.37
C ASP A 179 -7.33 7.12 2.59
N SER A 180 -7.58 6.84 1.32
CA SER A 180 -8.39 7.71 0.46
C SER A 180 -9.82 7.93 0.97
N ARG A 181 -10.33 7.09 1.83
CA ARG A 181 -11.62 7.30 2.49
C ARG A 181 -11.61 8.52 3.41
N GLU A 182 -10.43 8.91 3.90
CA GLU A 182 -10.24 10.02 4.85
C GLU A 182 -9.66 11.26 4.16
N TRP A 183 -8.58 11.11 3.39
CA TRP A 183 -7.82 12.23 2.83
C TRP A 183 -7.99 12.42 1.31
N GLY A 184 -8.78 11.54 0.62
CA GLY A 184 -9.11 11.69 -0.80
C GLY A 184 -8.14 10.97 -1.73
N PHE A 185 -7.76 11.58 -2.84
CA PHE A 185 -7.12 10.91 -3.97
C PHE A 185 -5.60 11.10 -4.01
N VAL A 186 -4.91 10.09 -4.56
CA VAL A 186 -3.47 10.14 -4.83
C VAL A 186 -3.25 10.69 -6.23
N PRO A 187 -2.64 11.87 -6.39
CA PRO A 187 -2.28 12.36 -7.72
C PRO A 187 -1.21 11.48 -8.38
N GLU A 188 -1.31 11.27 -9.68
CA GLU A 188 -0.32 10.48 -10.44
C GLU A 188 1.11 11.00 -10.27
N ARG A 189 1.29 12.32 -10.17
CA ARG A 189 2.61 12.93 -9.94
C ARG A 189 3.26 12.52 -8.62
N ASN A 190 2.47 12.02 -7.67
CA ASN A 190 2.96 11.60 -6.34
C ASN A 190 3.44 10.14 -6.32
N LEU A 191 3.24 9.38 -7.40
CA LEU A 191 3.63 7.98 -7.46
C LEU A 191 5.15 7.83 -7.38
N VAL A 192 5.60 6.89 -6.53
CA VAL A 192 7.01 6.50 -6.37
C VAL A 192 7.27 5.20 -7.12
N GLY A 193 6.46 4.16 -6.92
CA GLY A 193 6.61 2.90 -7.61
C GLY A 193 5.72 1.79 -7.06
N ARG A 194 5.81 0.62 -7.69
CA ARG A 194 5.09 -0.59 -7.30
C ARG A 194 5.91 -1.43 -6.34
N ALA A 195 5.31 -1.84 -5.23
CA ALA A 195 5.89 -2.81 -4.32
C ALA A 195 5.91 -4.21 -4.97
N MET A 196 7.04 -4.90 -4.93
CA MET A 196 7.22 -6.18 -5.63
C MET A 196 7.33 -7.37 -4.69
N LEU A 197 8.20 -7.28 -3.71
CA LEU A 197 8.49 -8.38 -2.80
C LEU A 197 9.05 -7.89 -1.47
N ILE A 198 8.93 -8.74 -0.46
CA ILE A 198 9.59 -8.58 0.83
C ILE A 198 10.98 -9.23 0.73
N TRP A 199 12.04 -8.45 0.92
CA TRP A 199 13.40 -8.99 0.85
C TRP A 199 14.06 -9.19 2.20
N LEU A 200 13.48 -8.59 3.27
CA LEU A 200 13.92 -8.78 4.65
C LEU A 200 12.74 -8.48 5.59
N ASN A 201 12.65 -9.18 6.71
CA ASN A 201 11.80 -8.79 7.84
C ASN A 201 12.65 -8.66 9.09
N CYS A 202 12.49 -7.51 9.77
CA CYS A 202 13.25 -7.22 10.98
C CYS A 202 12.52 -6.16 11.80
N SER A 203 12.04 -6.54 12.97
CA SER A 203 11.30 -5.63 13.85
C SER A 203 12.21 -4.70 14.67
N GLY A 204 13.46 -5.10 14.91
CA GLY A 204 14.44 -4.35 15.69
C GLY A 204 15.45 -3.55 14.87
N TRP A 205 16.26 -2.70 15.56
CA TRP A 205 17.34 -1.93 14.93
C TRP A 205 18.49 -2.81 14.40
N VAL A 206 18.71 -3.97 15.01
CA VAL A 206 19.89 -4.83 14.77
C VAL A 206 19.48 -6.20 14.21
N CYS A 207 18.22 -6.41 13.90
CA CYS A 207 17.66 -7.69 13.40
C CYS A 207 17.96 -8.92 14.27
N LEU A 208 18.36 -8.73 15.52
CA LEU A 208 18.61 -9.84 16.46
C LEU A 208 17.32 -10.32 17.12
N ASP A 209 16.36 -9.40 17.30
CA ASP A 209 15.05 -9.69 17.85
C ASP A 209 13.98 -9.50 16.79
N GLY A 210 13.20 -10.55 16.50
CA GLY A 210 12.06 -10.47 15.57
C GLY A 210 12.43 -10.60 14.09
N PHE A 211 13.49 -11.34 13.77
CA PHE A 211 13.80 -11.72 12.40
C PHE A 211 12.91 -12.90 11.96
N ASP A 212 12.14 -12.71 10.90
CA ASP A 212 11.32 -13.76 10.29
C ASP A 212 11.78 -14.07 8.86
N PRO A 213 12.60 -15.12 8.68
CA PRO A 213 13.10 -15.50 7.37
C PRO A 213 12.01 -16.06 6.44
N SER A 214 10.87 -16.48 6.96
CA SER A 214 9.78 -17.05 6.15
C SER A 214 9.13 -16.01 5.24
N ARG A 215 9.26 -14.74 5.56
CA ARG A 215 8.74 -13.64 4.77
C ARG A 215 9.63 -13.22 3.60
N ILE A 216 10.91 -13.66 3.61
CA ILE A 216 11.86 -13.28 2.57
C ILE A 216 11.48 -13.94 1.24
N GLY A 217 11.40 -13.12 0.17
CA GLY A 217 11.01 -13.57 -1.15
C GLY A 217 9.49 -13.61 -1.37
N THR A 218 8.67 -13.27 -0.35
CA THR A 218 7.23 -13.19 -0.50
C THR A 218 6.88 -12.09 -1.51
N LYS A 219 6.21 -12.47 -2.59
CA LYS A 219 5.70 -11.51 -3.58
C LYS A 219 4.54 -10.71 -3.00
N ILE A 220 4.50 -9.42 -3.35
CA ILE A 220 3.43 -8.51 -2.99
C ILE A 220 2.46 -8.47 -4.19
N GLU A 221 1.28 -9.03 -3.99
CA GLU A 221 0.22 -9.14 -5.00
C GLU A 221 -0.86 -8.08 -4.80
#